data_40dfa900f83d4557fca6fae44da8bc04
#
_entry.id   40dfa900f83d4557fca6fae44da8bc04
#
_cell.length_a   1.000
_cell.length_b   1.000
_cell.length_c   1.000
_cell.angle_alpha   90.00
_cell.angle_beta   90.00
_cell.angle_gamma   90.00
#
_symmetry.space_group_name_H-M   'P 1'
#
loop_
_entity.id
_entity.type
_entity.pdbx_description
1 polymer ?
#
loop_
_entity_poly.entity_id
_entity_poly.type
_entity_poly.pdbx_seq_one_letter_code
_entity_poly.pdbx_strand_id
1 'polypeptide(L)'
;QTRKNHSRKFRYSVQKNKTQHFCFFALNIITSFQNFQKKEEEKMGNIGQALIVALVAGICEWDIYGGFHTQINRPILVGPLMGLVLGNLSMGLAVGSGLEFVFLGVISVGAAIPPDACSATALATAAACISNGAISANQAVSLGVALASVAQMLQMAIWTINIGAMHKADEYAEQGDLDKTCGVMYWTLPLWFLQGALPAFFLVAFGSDVVAKIVLPGWLSNWLNLAGGMMASVGFAMLFVLMNKPKLTPFFMIGFVLAAALGMGLVPTAVLGLAAALLYVNNDGGSAAPEKRRRSREA
;
A
#
# COMPACT_ATOMS: atom_id res chain seq x y z
N GLN A 1 28.85 -42.76 1.29
CA GLN A 1 28.28 -41.63 2.08
C GLN A 1 29.11 -40.34 1.96
N THR A 2 30.40 -40.40 1.81
CA THR A 2 31.30 -39.22 1.69
C THR A 2 31.11 -38.38 0.43
N ARG A 3 30.77 -39.01 -0.70
CA ARG A 3 30.56 -38.29 -1.98
C ARG A 3 29.26 -37.43 -2.01
N LYS A 4 28.20 -37.83 -1.31
CA LYS A 4 26.95 -37.10 -1.19
C LYS A 4 27.06 -35.86 -0.29
N ASN A 5 27.94 -35.88 0.69
CA ASN A 5 28.15 -34.72 1.60
C ASN A 5 28.99 -33.63 0.92
N HIS A 6 29.90 -33.96 0.01
CA HIS A 6 30.70 -32.98 -0.72
C HIS A 6 29.85 -32.20 -1.72
N SER A 7 28.89 -32.85 -2.40
CA SER A 7 28.00 -32.21 -3.37
C SER A 7 26.95 -31.30 -2.69
N ARG A 8 26.52 -31.61 -1.47
CA ARG A 8 25.63 -30.73 -0.68
C ARG A 8 26.36 -29.48 -0.20
N LYS A 9 27.58 -29.59 0.33
CA LYS A 9 28.40 -28.44 0.74
C LYS A 9 28.71 -27.52 -0.44
N PHE A 10 29.01 -28.07 -1.61
CA PHE A 10 29.29 -27.28 -2.81
C PHE A 10 28.03 -26.53 -3.30
N ARG A 11 26.86 -27.16 -3.32
CA ARG A 11 25.60 -26.47 -3.66
C ARG A 11 25.24 -25.37 -2.66
N TYR A 12 25.48 -25.60 -1.36
CA TYR A 12 25.22 -24.60 -0.33
C TYR A 12 26.16 -23.37 -0.48
N SER A 13 27.42 -23.60 -0.80
CA SER A 13 28.38 -22.51 -1.02
C SER A 13 28.07 -21.70 -2.28
N VAL A 14 27.65 -22.35 -3.37
CA VAL A 14 27.25 -21.70 -4.63
C VAL A 14 25.94 -20.91 -4.46
N GLN A 15 25.00 -21.43 -3.69
CA GLN A 15 23.73 -20.75 -3.42
C GLN A 15 23.93 -19.56 -2.50
N LYS A 16 24.76 -19.67 -1.48
CA LYS A 16 25.15 -18.58 -0.57
C LYS A 16 25.87 -17.46 -1.33
N ASN A 17 26.73 -17.82 -2.29
CA ASN A 17 27.44 -16.86 -3.11
C ASN A 17 26.51 -16.11 -4.09
N LYS A 18 25.52 -16.79 -4.68
CA LYS A 18 24.50 -16.15 -5.54
C LYS A 18 23.61 -15.19 -4.77
N THR A 19 23.22 -15.54 -3.55
CA THR A 19 22.38 -14.66 -2.69
C THR A 19 23.19 -13.44 -2.22
N GLN A 20 24.48 -13.63 -1.90
CA GLN A 20 25.38 -12.52 -1.58
C GLN A 20 25.61 -11.60 -2.79
N HIS A 21 25.79 -12.14 -3.99
CA HIS A 21 25.93 -11.34 -5.21
C HIS A 21 24.65 -10.57 -5.54
N PHE A 22 23.46 -11.16 -5.33
CA PHE A 22 22.20 -10.47 -5.56
C PHE A 22 21.98 -9.36 -4.53
N CYS A 23 22.27 -9.63 -3.25
CA CYS A 23 22.22 -8.62 -2.19
C CYS A 23 23.23 -7.48 -2.44
N PHE A 24 24.44 -7.82 -2.87
CA PHE A 24 25.49 -6.85 -3.20
C PHE A 24 25.14 -6.02 -4.43
N PHE A 25 24.52 -6.64 -5.43
CA PHE A 25 24.04 -5.96 -6.63
C PHE A 25 22.88 -5.01 -6.30
N ALA A 26 21.90 -5.45 -5.51
CA ALA A 26 20.81 -4.61 -5.03
C ALA A 26 21.33 -3.45 -4.16
N LEU A 27 22.30 -3.72 -3.27
CA LEU A 27 22.93 -2.69 -2.45
C LEU A 27 23.68 -1.66 -3.29
N ASN A 28 24.42 -2.11 -4.32
CA ASN A 28 25.13 -1.22 -5.23
C ASN A 28 24.19 -0.35 -6.08
N ILE A 29 23.06 -0.90 -6.52
CA ILE A 29 22.04 -0.12 -7.23
C ILE A 29 21.46 0.94 -6.29
N ILE A 30 21.08 0.55 -5.07
CA ILE A 30 20.55 1.47 -4.06
C ILE A 30 21.57 2.56 -3.73
N THR A 31 22.84 2.19 -3.52
CA THR A 31 23.93 3.14 -3.21
C THR A 31 24.23 4.07 -4.38
N SER A 32 24.22 3.54 -5.61
CA SER A 32 24.41 4.36 -6.82
C SER A 32 23.26 5.34 -7.02
N PHE A 33 22.02 4.91 -6.72
CA PHE A 33 20.85 5.76 -6.80
C PHE A 33 20.86 6.85 -5.70
N GLN A 34 21.28 6.50 -4.48
CA GLN A 34 21.45 7.47 -3.40
C GLN A 34 22.56 8.49 -3.69
N ASN A 35 23.68 8.04 -4.27
CA ASN A 35 24.77 8.95 -4.69
C ASN A 35 24.35 9.85 -5.87
N PHE A 36 23.52 9.33 -6.78
CA PHE A 36 22.93 10.11 -7.86
C PHE A 36 22.01 11.18 -7.29
N GLN A 37 21.13 10.83 -6.35
CA GLN A 37 20.24 11.74 -5.67
C GLN A 37 21.01 12.85 -4.93
N LYS A 38 22.02 12.49 -4.15
CA LYS A 38 22.84 13.47 -3.39
C LYS A 38 23.56 14.47 -4.32
N LYS A 39 23.92 14.05 -5.51
CA LYS A 39 24.55 14.92 -6.53
C LYS A 39 23.57 15.81 -7.25
N GLU A 40 22.29 15.38 -7.34
CA GLU A 40 21.17 16.15 -7.89
C GLU A 40 20.59 17.12 -6.85
N GLU A 41 20.61 16.78 -5.54
CA GLU A 41 20.21 17.67 -4.45
C GLU A 41 21.03 18.98 -4.42
N GLU A 42 22.31 18.93 -4.76
CA GLU A 42 23.15 20.14 -4.89
C GLU A 42 22.80 20.98 -6.12
N LYS A 43 22.08 20.42 -7.11
CA LYS A 43 21.78 21.08 -8.39
C LYS A 43 20.33 21.43 -8.62
N MET A 44 19.37 20.67 -8.06
CA MET A 44 17.95 20.93 -8.18
C MET A 44 17.43 21.61 -6.90
N GLY A 45 17.00 22.86 -7.04
CA GLY A 45 16.24 23.52 -5.99
C GLY A 45 14.97 22.71 -5.61
N ASN A 46 14.36 23.01 -4.49
CA ASN A 46 13.17 22.32 -3.94
C ASN A 46 12.06 22.02 -4.99
N ILE A 47 11.95 22.82 -6.04
CA ILE A 47 10.94 22.67 -7.11
C ILE A 47 11.23 21.43 -7.98
N GLY A 48 12.48 21.17 -8.32
CA GLY A 48 12.84 20.01 -9.13
C GLY A 48 12.55 18.70 -8.39
N GLN A 49 12.86 18.63 -7.10
CA GLN A 49 12.55 17.50 -6.25
C GLN A 49 11.04 17.33 -6.08
N ALA A 50 10.30 18.45 -5.91
CA ALA A 50 8.85 18.44 -5.83
C ALA A 50 8.20 17.89 -7.11
N LEU A 51 8.74 18.20 -8.29
CA LEU A 51 8.25 17.67 -9.57
C LEU A 51 8.46 16.14 -9.67
N ILE A 52 9.61 15.63 -9.26
CA ILE A 52 9.87 14.18 -9.27
C ILE A 52 8.94 13.46 -8.29
N VAL A 53 8.78 13.99 -7.08
CA VAL A 53 7.84 13.46 -6.08
C VAL A 53 6.41 13.45 -6.60
N ALA A 54 5.98 14.55 -7.22
CA ALA A 54 4.65 14.68 -7.83
C ALA A 54 4.45 13.65 -8.95
N LEU A 55 5.45 13.46 -9.81
CA LEU A 55 5.40 12.48 -10.88
C LEU A 55 5.26 11.06 -10.34
N VAL A 56 6.05 10.69 -9.34
CA VAL A 56 5.96 9.36 -8.73
C VAL A 56 4.62 9.16 -8.02
N ALA A 57 4.16 10.14 -7.23
CA ALA A 57 2.86 10.08 -6.58
C ALA A 57 1.71 9.96 -7.58
N GLY A 58 1.76 10.75 -8.65
CA GLY A 58 0.76 10.70 -9.71
C GLY A 58 0.72 9.37 -10.45
N ILE A 59 1.88 8.78 -10.76
CA ILE A 59 1.95 7.44 -11.39
C ILE A 59 1.39 6.36 -10.45
N CYS A 60 1.73 6.41 -9.17
CA CYS A 60 1.21 5.45 -8.19
C CYS A 60 -0.32 5.55 -8.07
N GLU A 61 -0.87 6.77 -8.06
CA GLU A 61 -2.31 6.98 -8.00
C GLU A 61 -3.00 6.55 -9.30
N TRP A 62 -2.35 6.81 -10.43
CA TRP A 62 -2.86 6.43 -11.75
C TRP A 62 -2.99 4.91 -11.93
N ASP A 63 -2.18 4.11 -11.24
CA ASP A 63 -2.22 2.65 -11.32
C ASP A 63 -3.59 2.07 -10.95
N ILE A 64 -4.32 2.70 -10.00
CA ILE A 64 -5.66 2.24 -9.59
C ILE A 64 -6.68 2.43 -10.73
N TYR A 65 -6.66 3.59 -11.37
CA TYR A 65 -7.72 4.06 -12.27
C TYR A 65 -7.30 4.02 -13.75
N GLY A 66 -6.00 3.90 -14.01
CA GLY A 66 -5.42 3.86 -15.35
C GLY A 66 -5.48 2.51 -16.06
N GLY A 67 -5.97 1.47 -15.38
CA GLY A 67 -6.20 0.17 -15.96
C GLY A 67 -5.05 -0.83 -15.85
N PHE A 68 -3.89 -0.44 -15.27
CA PHE A 68 -2.76 -1.37 -15.09
C PHE A 68 -2.96 -2.28 -13.89
N HIS A 69 -3.48 -1.77 -12.77
CA HIS A 69 -3.72 -2.50 -11.52
C HIS A 69 -2.52 -3.33 -11.04
N THR A 70 -1.30 -2.78 -11.18
CA THR A 70 -0.06 -3.46 -10.78
C THR A 70 0.16 -3.45 -9.27
N GLN A 71 -0.73 -2.78 -8.51
CA GLN A 71 -0.67 -2.60 -7.06
C GLN A 71 0.50 -1.72 -6.59
N ILE A 72 1.08 -0.90 -7.47
CA ILE A 72 2.11 0.10 -7.10
C ILE A 72 1.53 1.16 -6.16
N ASN A 73 0.22 1.38 -6.21
CA ASN A 73 -0.54 2.27 -5.34
C ASN A 73 -0.58 1.83 -3.86
N ARG A 74 -0.14 0.59 -3.55
CA ARG A 74 -0.14 0.10 -2.16
C ARG A 74 0.91 0.81 -1.31
N PRO A 75 0.58 1.15 -0.04
CA PRO A 75 1.50 1.83 0.88
C PRO A 75 2.87 1.17 0.99
N ILE A 76 2.93 -0.16 0.95
CA ILE A 76 4.18 -0.93 1.02
C ILE A 76 5.12 -0.64 -0.15
N LEU A 77 4.63 -0.16 -1.29
CA LEU A 77 5.42 0.24 -2.46
C LEU A 77 5.57 1.76 -2.55
N VAL A 78 4.50 2.51 -2.31
CA VAL A 78 4.52 3.98 -2.36
C VAL A 78 5.51 4.55 -1.35
N GLY A 79 5.53 4.05 -0.11
CA GLY A 79 6.44 4.51 0.94
C GLY A 79 7.91 4.42 0.54
N PRO A 80 8.43 3.23 0.17
CA PRO A 80 9.80 3.08 -0.30
C PRO A 80 10.13 3.89 -1.55
N LEU A 81 9.21 3.99 -2.53
CA LEU A 81 9.41 4.81 -3.73
C LEU A 81 9.59 6.28 -3.38
N MET A 82 8.73 6.82 -2.50
CA MET A 82 8.87 8.18 -1.99
C MET A 82 10.15 8.37 -1.18
N GLY A 83 10.48 7.38 -0.32
CA GLY A 83 11.71 7.39 0.45
C GLY A 83 12.97 7.37 -0.42
N LEU A 84 12.97 6.64 -1.53
CA LEU A 84 14.07 6.65 -2.51
C LEU A 84 14.22 8.02 -3.16
N VAL A 85 13.14 8.61 -3.63
CA VAL A 85 13.15 9.94 -4.29
C VAL A 85 13.61 11.02 -3.33
N LEU A 86 13.25 10.93 -2.06
CA LEU A 86 13.59 11.89 -1.01
C LEU A 86 14.89 11.56 -0.27
N GLY A 87 15.63 10.53 -0.70
CA GLY A 87 16.95 10.17 -0.13
C GLY A 87 16.89 9.47 1.24
N ASN A 88 15.72 9.06 1.71
CA ASN A 88 15.56 8.37 3.00
C ASN A 88 14.68 7.10 2.87
N LEU A 89 15.27 6.07 2.27
CA LEU A 89 14.59 4.78 2.05
C LEU A 89 14.13 4.13 3.35
N SER A 90 14.90 4.24 4.43
CA SER A 90 14.55 3.62 5.71
C SER A 90 13.28 4.21 6.31
N MET A 91 13.13 5.53 6.21
CA MET A 91 11.90 6.22 6.63
C MET A 91 10.73 5.82 5.72
N GLY A 92 10.94 5.77 4.40
CA GLY A 92 9.92 5.33 3.46
C GLY A 92 9.42 3.91 3.72
N LEU A 93 10.33 2.96 4.02
CA LEU A 93 9.97 1.60 4.40
C LEU A 93 9.18 1.55 5.71
N ALA A 94 9.61 2.31 6.73
CA ALA A 94 8.95 2.30 8.03
C ALA A 94 7.53 2.90 7.95
N VAL A 95 7.35 4.02 7.24
CA VAL A 95 6.04 4.66 7.06
C VAL A 95 5.15 3.83 6.15
N GLY A 96 5.69 3.34 5.02
CA GLY A 96 4.94 2.53 4.06
C GLY A 96 4.43 1.22 4.66
N SER A 97 5.28 0.50 5.41
CA SER A 97 4.85 -0.72 6.10
C SER A 97 3.81 -0.44 7.20
N GLY A 98 3.99 0.64 7.96
CA GLY A 98 3.03 1.04 8.99
C GLY A 98 1.66 1.35 8.40
N LEU A 99 1.59 2.15 7.34
CA LEU A 99 0.35 2.48 6.64
C LEU A 99 -0.25 1.29 5.89
N GLU A 100 0.57 0.37 5.37
CA GLU A 100 0.05 -0.87 4.78
C GLU A 100 -0.77 -1.67 5.79
N PHE A 101 -0.28 -1.83 7.03
CA PHE A 101 -1.04 -2.50 8.07
C PHE A 101 -2.33 -1.78 8.44
N VAL A 102 -2.33 -0.44 8.45
CA VAL A 102 -3.52 0.37 8.73
C VAL A 102 -4.59 0.16 7.67
N PHE A 103 -4.20 0.21 6.40
CA PHE A 103 -5.12 0.13 5.27
C PHE A 103 -5.38 -1.31 4.78
N LEU A 104 -4.83 -2.33 5.46
CA LEU A 104 -4.98 -3.73 5.07
C LEU A 104 -6.44 -4.18 5.02
N GLY A 105 -7.27 -3.69 5.95
CA GLY A 105 -8.70 -4.00 6.02
C GLY A 105 -9.60 -2.99 5.29
N VAL A 106 -9.03 -2.00 4.63
CA VAL A 106 -9.80 -0.98 3.92
C VAL A 106 -10.11 -1.47 2.51
N ILE A 107 -11.37 -1.79 2.26
CA ILE A 107 -11.86 -2.29 0.98
C ILE A 107 -13.04 -1.43 0.54
N SER A 108 -13.07 -1.05 -0.74
CA SER A 108 -14.22 -0.39 -1.34
C SER A 108 -15.35 -1.41 -1.52
N VAL A 109 -16.48 -1.19 -0.85
CA VAL A 109 -17.66 -2.03 -0.97
C VAL A 109 -18.84 -1.19 -1.47
N GLY A 110 -19.35 -1.55 -2.63
CA GLY A 110 -20.44 -0.81 -3.26
C GLY A 110 -20.06 0.62 -3.63
N ALA A 111 -20.89 1.59 -3.26
CA ALA A 111 -20.66 3.02 -3.55
C ALA A 111 -19.82 3.73 -2.47
N ALA A 112 -19.31 3.01 -1.46
CA ALA A 112 -18.49 3.61 -0.43
C ALA A 112 -17.09 3.91 -0.99
N ILE A 113 -16.65 5.15 -0.86
CA ILE A 113 -15.30 5.60 -1.22
C ILE A 113 -14.44 5.48 0.04
N PRO A 114 -13.46 4.56 0.07
CA PRO A 114 -12.57 4.44 1.22
C PRO A 114 -11.57 5.61 1.27
N PRO A 115 -10.93 5.83 2.43
CA PRO A 115 -9.81 6.76 2.54
C PRO A 115 -8.71 6.39 1.55
N ASP A 116 -8.10 7.40 0.91
CA ASP A 116 -7.06 7.21 -0.09
C ASP A 116 -5.72 6.86 0.57
N ALA A 117 -5.36 5.60 0.48
CA ALA A 117 -4.14 5.07 1.07
C ALA A 117 -2.87 5.46 0.29
N CYS A 118 -2.97 5.62 -1.03
CA CYS A 118 -1.85 5.95 -1.90
C CYS A 118 -1.37 7.38 -1.65
N SER A 119 -2.24 8.36 -1.84
CA SER A 119 -1.94 9.78 -1.61
C SER A 119 -1.56 10.03 -0.14
N ALA A 120 -2.24 9.39 0.81
CA ALA A 120 -1.89 9.50 2.22
C ALA A 120 -0.47 9.04 2.52
N THR A 121 -0.05 7.91 1.94
CA THR A 121 1.31 7.37 2.12
C THR A 121 2.35 8.25 1.47
N ALA A 122 2.07 8.73 0.26
CA ALA A 122 2.96 9.65 -0.44
C ALA A 122 3.20 10.92 0.39
N LEU A 123 2.13 11.54 0.89
CA LEU A 123 2.20 12.76 1.69
C LEU A 123 2.87 12.52 3.06
N ALA A 124 2.51 11.46 3.78
CA ALA A 124 3.08 11.15 5.09
C ALA A 124 4.57 10.85 4.99
N THR A 125 4.98 10.07 3.98
CA THR A 125 6.40 9.75 3.75
C THR A 125 7.17 11.00 3.35
N ALA A 126 6.61 11.82 2.46
CA ALA A 126 7.23 13.07 2.06
C ALA A 126 7.42 14.00 3.29
N ALA A 127 6.38 14.19 4.10
CA ALA A 127 6.46 15.00 5.32
C ALA A 127 7.54 14.49 6.29
N ALA A 128 7.61 13.18 6.51
CA ALA A 128 8.61 12.57 7.39
C ALA A 128 10.04 12.76 6.85
N CYS A 129 10.24 12.55 5.54
CA CYS A 129 11.57 12.69 4.92
C CYS A 129 12.08 14.14 4.93
N ILE A 130 11.21 15.12 4.62
CA ILE A 130 11.59 16.54 4.60
C ILE A 130 11.71 17.16 6.01
N SER A 131 11.16 16.52 7.03
CA SER A 131 11.20 17.02 8.41
C SER A 131 12.59 16.96 9.06
N ASN A 132 13.59 16.38 8.40
CA ASN A 132 14.95 16.18 8.93
C ASN A 132 14.98 15.54 10.34
N GLY A 133 14.09 14.58 10.57
CA GLY A 133 13.99 13.85 11.83
C GLY A 133 13.06 14.47 12.88
N ALA A 134 12.38 15.59 12.58
CA ALA A 134 11.39 16.17 13.49
C ALA A 134 10.11 15.31 13.60
N ILE A 135 9.81 14.52 12.58
CA ILE A 135 8.66 13.60 12.54
C ILE A 135 9.19 12.16 12.53
N SER A 136 8.84 11.38 13.54
CA SER A 136 9.15 9.93 13.57
C SER A 136 8.24 9.13 12.66
N ALA A 137 8.62 7.88 12.33
CA ALA A 137 7.82 7.01 11.47
C ALA A 137 6.39 6.78 12.03
N ASN A 138 6.23 6.56 13.34
CA ASN A 138 4.92 6.38 13.96
C ASN A 138 4.06 7.64 13.90
N GLN A 139 4.66 8.82 14.06
CA GLN A 139 3.97 10.08 13.88
C GLN A 139 3.52 10.29 12.45
N ALA A 140 4.38 9.93 11.47
CA ALA A 140 4.05 9.98 10.06
C ALA A 140 2.88 9.03 9.71
N VAL A 141 2.84 7.83 10.29
CA VAL A 141 1.70 6.91 10.14
C VAL A 141 0.41 7.54 10.68
N SER A 142 0.44 8.14 11.86
CA SER A 142 -0.74 8.83 12.42
C SER A 142 -1.20 10.01 11.55
N LEU A 143 -0.26 10.79 11.05
CA LEU A 143 -0.54 11.90 10.12
C LEU A 143 -1.08 11.38 8.79
N GLY A 144 -0.56 10.25 8.29
CA GLY A 144 -1.02 9.61 7.07
C GLY A 144 -2.50 9.23 7.13
N VAL A 145 -2.97 8.69 8.26
CA VAL A 145 -4.39 8.38 8.44
C VAL A 145 -5.27 9.64 8.38
N ALA A 146 -4.83 10.74 8.97
CA ALA A 146 -5.55 12.01 8.87
C ALA A 146 -5.53 12.57 7.43
N LEU A 147 -4.37 12.49 6.76
CA LEU A 147 -4.21 12.92 5.37
C LEU A 147 -5.03 12.08 4.39
N ALA A 148 -5.25 10.80 4.68
CA ALA A 148 -6.11 9.93 3.87
C ALA A 148 -7.53 10.46 3.75
N SER A 149 -8.08 11.01 4.83
CA SER A 149 -9.41 11.60 4.81
C SER A 149 -9.47 12.89 3.98
N VAL A 150 -8.40 13.68 4.00
CA VAL A 150 -8.29 14.88 3.16
C VAL A 150 -8.15 14.49 1.69
N ALA A 151 -7.31 13.51 1.39
CA ALA A 151 -7.16 12.98 0.03
C ALA A 151 -8.46 12.38 -0.50
N GLN A 152 -9.25 11.71 0.35
CA GLN A 152 -10.58 11.21 0.02
C GLN A 152 -11.54 12.33 -0.42
N MET A 153 -11.47 13.50 0.20
CA MET A 153 -12.29 14.66 -0.23
C MET A 153 -11.93 15.11 -1.64
N LEU A 154 -10.64 15.14 -1.97
CA LEU A 154 -10.18 15.46 -3.33
C LEU A 154 -10.64 14.39 -4.33
N GLN A 155 -10.55 13.12 -3.95
CA GLN A 155 -11.05 11.99 -4.73
C GLN A 155 -12.54 12.12 -5.03
N MET A 156 -13.36 12.48 -4.04
CA MET A 156 -14.79 12.71 -4.24
C MET A 156 -15.07 13.86 -5.20
N ALA A 157 -14.28 14.92 -5.16
CA ALA A 157 -14.40 16.02 -6.12
C ALA A 157 -14.09 15.56 -7.55
N ILE A 158 -13.04 14.77 -7.75
CA ILE A 158 -12.69 14.21 -9.06
C ILE A 158 -13.78 13.26 -9.56
N TRP A 159 -14.35 12.43 -8.71
CA TRP A 159 -15.48 11.57 -9.08
C TRP A 159 -16.68 12.39 -9.53
N THR A 160 -16.97 13.49 -8.85
CA THR A 160 -18.06 14.39 -9.23
C THR A 160 -17.83 15.02 -10.60
N ILE A 161 -16.59 15.44 -10.92
CA ILE A 161 -16.22 15.95 -12.23
C ILE A 161 -16.38 14.84 -13.30
N ASN A 162 -15.98 13.61 -12.98
CA ASN A 162 -16.09 12.48 -13.90
C ASN A 162 -17.54 12.08 -14.23
N ILE A 163 -18.53 12.40 -13.39
CA ILE A 163 -19.95 12.19 -13.73
C ILE A 163 -20.31 12.92 -15.05
N GLY A 164 -19.81 14.14 -15.24
CA GLY A 164 -20.03 14.86 -16.50
C GLY A 164 -19.39 14.19 -17.72
N ALA A 165 -18.23 13.56 -17.54
CA ALA A 165 -17.59 12.75 -18.58
C ALA A 165 -18.41 11.48 -18.91
N MET A 166 -18.93 10.80 -17.88
CA MET A 166 -19.75 9.60 -18.07
C MET A 166 -21.03 9.91 -18.85
N HIS A 167 -21.73 11.01 -18.55
CA HIS A 167 -22.91 11.41 -19.35
C HIS A 167 -22.59 11.64 -20.83
N LYS A 168 -21.41 12.20 -21.15
CA LYS A 168 -20.98 12.32 -22.55
C LYS A 168 -20.67 10.98 -23.19
N ALA A 169 -20.09 10.07 -22.42
CA ALA A 169 -19.82 8.70 -22.90
C ALA A 169 -21.12 7.97 -23.22
N ASP A 170 -22.16 8.12 -22.39
CA ASP A 170 -23.49 7.55 -22.62
C ASP A 170 -24.13 8.11 -23.92
N GLU A 171 -24.04 9.43 -24.13
CA GLU A 171 -24.55 10.09 -25.33
C GLU A 171 -23.85 9.54 -26.62
N TYR A 172 -22.53 9.38 -26.60
CA TYR A 172 -21.80 8.81 -27.73
C TYR A 172 -22.10 7.31 -27.92
N ALA A 173 -22.32 6.57 -26.84
CA ALA A 173 -22.73 5.18 -26.91
C ALA A 173 -24.11 5.01 -27.54
N GLU A 174 -25.07 5.88 -27.24
CA GLU A 174 -26.41 5.91 -27.88
C GLU A 174 -26.31 6.22 -29.39
N GLN A 175 -25.33 7.03 -29.77
CA GLN A 175 -25.05 7.33 -31.19
C GLN A 175 -24.31 6.20 -31.92
N GLY A 176 -23.84 5.18 -31.19
CA GLY A 176 -23.07 4.07 -31.72
C GLY A 176 -21.61 4.43 -32.05
N ASP A 177 -21.11 5.59 -31.58
CA ASP A 177 -19.74 6.05 -31.83
C ASP A 177 -18.79 5.53 -30.74
N LEU A 178 -18.25 4.33 -30.97
CA LEU A 178 -17.34 3.66 -30.03
C LEU A 178 -16.03 4.42 -29.83
N ASP A 179 -15.51 5.07 -30.86
CA ASP A 179 -14.23 5.78 -30.78
C ASP A 179 -14.33 6.99 -29.86
N LYS A 180 -15.43 7.76 -29.94
CA LYS A 180 -15.68 8.87 -29.02
C LYS A 180 -16.00 8.41 -27.62
N THR A 181 -16.76 7.32 -27.47
CA THR A 181 -17.03 6.72 -26.15
C THR A 181 -15.74 6.34 -25.45
N CYS A 182 -14.83 5.62 -26.15
CA CYS A 182 -13.51 5.30 -25.62
C CYS A 182 -12.66 6.57 -25.38
N GLY A 183 -12.75 7.56 -26.26
CA GLY A 183 -12.04 8.83 -26.15
C GLY A 183 -12.35 9.59 -24.85
N VAL A 184 -13.59 9.54 -24.38
CA VAL A 184 -13.99 10.17 -23.10
C VAL A 184 -13.25 9.54 -21.92
N MET A 185 -13.00 8.22 -21.93
CA MET A 185 -12.27 7.56 -20.87
C MET A 185 -10.83 8.07 -20.73
N TYR A 186 -10.16 8.39 -21.83
CA TYR A 186 -8.81 8.98 -21.80
C TYR A 186 -8.79 10.39 -21.18
N TRP A 187 -9.89 11.12 -21.21
CA TRP A 187 -10.01 12.43 -20.57
C TRP A 187 -10.01 12.37 -19.04
N THR A 188 -10.38 11.23 -18.46
CA THR A 188 -10.42 11.07 -17.02
C THR A 188 -9.04 10.72 -16.44
N LEU A 189 -8.13 10.16 -17.24
CA LEU A 189 -6.81 9.70 -16.79
C LEU A 189 -5.93 10.82 -16.18
N PRO A 190 -5.82 12.03 -16.80
CA PRO A 190 -5.06 13.12 -16.21
C PRO A 190 -5.57 13.56 -14.83
N LEU A 191 -6.88 13.46 -14.58
CA LEU A 191 -7.47 13.85 -13.30
C LEU A 191 -6.99 12.94 -12.17
N TRP A 192 -6.91 11.63 -12.43
CA TRP A 192 -6.40 10.67 -11.47
C TRP A 192 -4.91 10.86 -11.20
N PHE A 193 -4.12 11.14 -12.24
CA PHE A 193 -2.71 11.51 -12.06
C PHE A 193 -2.57 12.76 -11.19
N LEU A 194 -3.39 13.77 -11.43
CA LEU A 194 -3.36 15.02 -10.66
C LEU A 194 -3.74 14.83 -9.19
N GLN A 195 -4.59 13.85 -8.87
CA GLN A 195 -4.98 13.53 -7.50
C GLN A 195 -3.76 13.24 -6.62
N GLY A 196 -2.85 12.39 -7.07
CA GLY A 196 -1.62 12.09 -6.33
C GLY A 196 -0.56 13.17 -6.51
N ALA A 197 -0.39 13.68 -7.73
CA ALA A 197 0.68 14.62 -8.07
C ALA A 197 0.54 15.99 -7.40
N LEU A 198 -0.66 16.59 -7.43
CA LEU A 198 -0.89 17.94 -6.92
C LEU A 198 -0.59 18.09 -5.41
N PRO A 199 -1.19 17.29 -4.52
CA PRO A 199 -0.92 17.42 -3.09
C PRO A 199 0.56 17.16 -2.76
N ALA A 200 1.18 16.16 -3.40
CA ALA A 200 2.57 15.83 -3.19
C ALA A 200 3.51 16.94 -3.66
N PHE A 201 3.24 17.56 -4.81
CA PHE A 201 3.97 18.72 -5.30
C PHE A 201 3.91 19.88 -4.32
N PHE A 202 2.71 20.28 -3.92
CA PHE A 202 2.52 21.42 -3.03
C PHE A 202 3.17 21.18 -1.66
N LEU A 203 3.10 19.96 -1.14
CA LEU A 203 3.73 19.62 0.12
C LEU A 203 5.26 19.77 0.04
N VAL A 204 5.89 19.28 -1.01
CA VAL A 204 7.36 19.32 -1.14
C VAL A 204 7.83 20.71 -1.56
N ALA A 205 7.14 21.38 -2.49
CA ALA A 205 7.56 22.67 -3.00
C ALA A 205 7.40 23.81 -1.97
N PHE A 206 6.30 23.80 -1.22
CA PHE A 206 5.95 24.90 -0.32
C PHE A 206 5.86 24.48 1.15
N GLY A 207 5.68 23.19 1.42
CA GLY A 207 5.55 22.65 2.77
C GLY A 207 6.90 22.36 3.45
N SER A 208 8.00 22.26 2.71
CA SER A 208 9.31 21.93 3.26
C SER A 208 9.73 22.87 4.40
N ASP A 209 9.60 24.18 4.20
CA ASP A 209 9.95 25.18 5.22
C ASP A 209 9.03 25.16 6.44
N VAL A 210 7.77 24.81 6.22
CA VAL A 210 6.76 24.70 7.29
C VAL A 210 6.98 23.41 8.07
N VAL A 211 7.13 22.28 7.37
CA VAL A 211 7.33 20.95 7.97
C VAL A 211 8.66 20.89 8.75
N ALA A 212 9.74 21.46 8.23
CA ALA A 212 11.04 21.52 8.91
C ALA A 212 11.03 22.38 10.18
N LYS A 213 10.10 23.33 10.28
CA LYS A 213 9.93 24.20 11.48
C LYS A 213 8.87 23.70 12.46
N ILE A 214 8.17 22.62 12.13
CA ILE A 214 7.19 22.04 13.05
C ILE A 214 7.91 21.46 14.27
N VAL A 215 7.84 22.18 15.37
CA VAL A 215 8.22 21.67 16.69
C VAL A 215 6.95 21.18 17.37
N LEU A 216 6.73 19.87 17.33
CA LEU A 216 5.58 19.29 18.02
C LEU A 216 5.79 19.37 19.54
N PRO A 217 4.83 19.90 20.31
CA PRO A 217 4.87 19.83 21.76
C PRO A 217 5.04 18.38 22.23
N GLY A 218 5.82 18.16 23.30
CA GLY A 218 6.15 16.80 23.74
C GLY A 218 4.94 15.91 24.00
N TRP A 219 3.85 16.47 24.55
CA TRP A 219 2.61 15.72 24.77
C TRP A 219 1.97 15.28 23.45
N LEU A 220 1.94 16.15 22.43
CA LEU A 220 1.37 15.83 21.11
C LEU A 220 2.24 14.81 20.37
N SER A 221 3.56 14.96 20.43
CA SER A 221 4.52 14.01 19.87
C SER A 221 4.31 12.60 20.44
N ASN A 222 4.18 12.48 21.78
CA ASN A 222 3.92 11.21 22.45
C ASN A 222 2.56 10.62 22.06
N TRP A 223 1.54 11.44 21.95
CA TRP A 223 0.22 11.03 21.49
C TRP A 223 0.24 10.45 20.07
N LEU A 224 0.86 11.16 19.14
CA LEU A 224 0.98 10.71 17.75
C LEU A 224 1.80 9.42 17.61
N ASN A 225 2.87 9.29 18.40
CA ASN A 225 3.66 8.05 18.42
C ASN A 225 2.83 6.86 18.94
N LEU A 226 2.07 7.05 20.01
CA LEU A 226 1.21 5.99 20.56
C LEU A 226 0.10 5.64 19.58
N ALA A 227 -0.58 6.64 19.04
CA ALA A 227 -1.64 6.45 18.04
C ALA A 227 -1.13 5.69 16.81
N GLY A 228 0.03 6.08 16.24
CA GLY A 228 0.63 5.40 15.09
C GLY A 228 0.93 3.93 15.36
N GLY A 229 1.46 3.61 16.54
CA GLY A 229 1.70 2.23 16.96
C GLY A 229 0.43 1.39 17.09
N MET A 230 -0.69 2.02 17.49
CA MET A 230 -1.99 1.34 17.63
C MET A 230 -2.75 1.20 16.30
N MET A 231 -2.48 2.03 15.30
CA MET A 231 -3.23 2.03 14.04
C MET A 231 -3.16 0.70 13.29
N ALA A 232 -2.03 0.01 13.33
CA ALA A 232 -1.88 -1.32 12.75
C ALA A 232 -2.91 -2.32 13.32
N SER A 233 -3.19 -2.25 14.63
CA SER A 233 -4.19 -3.12 15.28
C SER A 233 -5.60 -2.85 14.76
N VAL A 234 -5.92 -1.60 14.41
CA VAL A 234 -7.22 -1.24 13.80
C VAL A 234 -7.34 -1.88 12.42
N GLY A 235 -6.30 -1.81 11.58
CA GLY A 235 -6.28 -2.43 10.25
C GLY A 235 -6.48 -3.95 10.33
N PHE A 236 -5.78 -4.64 11.25
CA PHE A 236 -5.99 -6.07 11.48
C PHE A 236 -7.39 -6.38 12.02
N ALA A 237 -7.95 -5.55 12.90
CA ALA A 237 -9.32 -5.74 13.39
C ALA A 237 -10.35 -5.60 12.25
N MET A 238 -10.19 -4.63 11.36
CA MET A 238 -11.03 -4.47 10.18
C MET A 238 -10.94 -5.69 9.26
N LEU A 239 -9.73 -6.15 8.96
CA LEU A 239 -9.51 -7.36 8.16
C LEU A 239 -10.17 -8.58 8.81
N PHE A 240 -10.02 -8.74 10.12
CA PHE A 240 -10.65 -9.82 10.88
C PHE A 240 -12.18 -9.76 10.77
N VAL A 241 -12.80 -8.59 10.93
CA VAL A 241 -14.24 -8.42 10.80
C VAL A 241 -14.74 -8.83 9.41
N LEU A 242 -14.01 -8.46 8.35
CA LEU A 242 -14.36 -8.81 6.97
C LEU A 242 -14.27 -10.33 6.69
N MET A 243 -13.24 -10.98 7.25
CA MET A 243 -12.98 -12.41 7.02
C MET A 243 -13.73 -13.32 8.00
N ASN A 244 -14.19 -12.80 9.14
CA ASN A 244 -14.71 -13.60 10.22
C ASN A 244 -16.07 -14.23 9.85
N LYS A 245 -16.06 -15.56 9.86
CA LYS A 245 -17.29 -16.37 9.89
C LYS A 245 -17.39 -17.02 11.26
N PRO A 246 -18.54 -17.03 11.95
CA PRO A 246 -18.66 -17.58 13.30
C PRO A 246 -18.08 -18.99 13.46
N LYS A 247 -18.19 -19.82 12.43
CA LYS A 247 -17.64 -21.17 12.39
C LYS A 247 -16.09 -21.21 12.40
N LEU A 248 -15.43 -20.13 11.94
CA LEU A 248 -13.96 -20.06 11.83
C LEU A 248 -13.30 -19.33 13.02
N THR A 249 -14.08 -18.66 13.86
CA THR A 249 -13.58 -17.94 15.05
C THR A 249 -12.72 -18.82 15.98
N PRO A 250 -13.03 -20.11 16.24
CA PRO A 250 -12.17 -20.97 17.06
C PRO A 250 -10.75 -21.13 16.50
N PHE A 251 -10.59 -21.20 15.18
CA PHE A 251 -9.28 -21.31 14.55
C PHE A 251 -8.45 -20.03 14.73
N PHE A 252 -9.10 -18.87 14.69
CA PHE A 252 -8.44 -17.61 15.00
C PHE A 252 -7.95 -17.58 16.45
N MET A 253 -8.79 -18.01 17.42
CA MET A 253 -8.41 -18.07 18.83
C MET A 253 -7.20 -18.99 19.06
N ILE A 254 -7.17 -20.15 18.40
CA ILE A 254 -6.03 -21.08 18.48
C ILE A 254 -4.78 -20.39 17.92
N GLY A 255 -4.85 -19.77 16.75
CA GLY A 255 -3.72 -19.05 16.15
C GLY A 255 -3.21 -17.91 17.03
N PHE A 256 -4.11 -17.18 17.68
CA PHE A 256 -3.76 -16.12 18.62
C PHE A 256 -3.00 -16.66 19.83
N VAL A 257 -3.45 -17.77 20.44
CA VAL A 257 -2.76 -18.40 21.58
C VAL A 257 -1.38 -18.91 21.16
N LEU A 258 -1.27 -19.54 19.98
CA LEU A 258 0.01 -20.04 19.47
C LEU A 258 1.02 -18.89 19.27
N ALA A 259 0.58 -17.77 18.74
CA ALA A 259 1.45 -16.61 18.50
C ALA A 259 1.75 -15.83 19.79
N ALA A 260 0.72 -15.51 20.59
CA ALA A 260 0.86 -14.61 21.75
C ALA A 260 1.36 -15.31 23.01
N ALA A 261 0.90 -16.54 23.29
CA ALA A 261 1.25 -17.26 24.53
C ALA A 261 2.46 -18.19 24.35
N LEU A 262 2.58 -18.87 23.22
CA LEU A 262 3.69 -19.77 22.93
C LEU A 262 4.84 -19.11 22.18
N GLY A 263 4.69 -17.84 21.76
CA GLY A 263 5.72 -17.08 21.05
C GLY A 263 6.10 -17.67 19.69
N MET A 264 5.21 -18.44 19.07
CA MET A 264 5.48 -19.04 17.75
C MET A 264 5.63 -17.96 16.69
N GLY A 265 6.68 -18.10 15.89
CA GLY A 265 6.90 -17.19 14.76
C GLY A 265 5.81 -17.26 13.69
N LEU A 266 5.78 -16.25 12.81
CA LEU A 266 4.76 -16.11 11.75
C LEU A 266 4.69 -17.35 10.85
N VAL A 267 5.84 -17.87 10.39
CA VAL A 267 5.89 -18.99 9.44
C VAL A 267 5.32 -20.29 10.02
N PRO A 268 5.74 -20.75 11.22
CA PRO A 268 5.15 -21.95 11.83
C PRO A 268 3.64 -21.81 12.07
N THR A 269 3.18 -20.65 12.53
CA THR A 269 1.75 -20.39 12.75
C THR A 269 0.96 -20.44 11.46
N ALA A 270 1.50 -19.86 10.36
CA ALA A 270 0.89 -19.90 9.04
C ALA A 270 0.78 -21.32 8.48
N VAL A 271 1.82 -22.14 8.64
CA VAL A 271 1.81 -23.56 8.19
C VAL A 271 0.76 -24.37 8.94
N LEU A 272 0.67 -24.20 10.27
CA LEU A 272 -0.37 -24.86 11.07
C LEU A 272 -1.77 -24.39 10.68
N GLY A 273 -1.94 -23.08 10.43
CA GLY A 273 -3.20 -22.53 9.94
C GLY A 273 -3.62 -23.11 8.59
N LEU A 274 -2.67 -23.24 7.65
CA LEU A 274 -2.92 -23.86 6.36
C LEU A 274 -3.31 -25.34 6.49
N ALA A 275 -2.60 -26.10 7.33
CA ALA A 275 -2.94 -27.50 7.59
C ALA A 275 -4.35 -27.64 8.19
N ALA A 276 -4.71 -26.79 9.17
CA ALA A 276 -6.03 -26.77 9.77
C ALA A 276 -7.12 -26.42 8.73
N ALA A 277 -6.85 -25.43 7.85
CA ALA A 277 -7.76 -25.05 6.77
C ALA A 277 -8.00 -26.21 5.78
N LEU A 278 -6.95 -26.91 5.39
CA LEU A 278 -7.06 -28.08 4.50
C LEU A 278 -7.87 -29.21 5.14
N LEU A 279 -7.65 -29.49 6.43
CA LEU A 279 -8.43 -30.49 7.17
C LEU A 279 -9.90 -30.08 7.27
N TYR A 280 -10.17 -28.80 7.53
CA TYR A 280 -11.53 -28.27 7.63
C TYR A 280 -12.27 -28.40 6.27
N VAL A 281 -11.65 -27.99 5.18
CA VAL A 281 -12.23 -28.07 3.83
C VAL A 281 -12.48 -29.50 3.40
N ASN A 282 -11.53 -30.43 3.67
CA ASN A 282 -11.69 -31.84 3.36
C ASN A 282 -12.83 -32.51 4.15
N ASN A 283 -13.06 -32.10 5.38
CA ASN A 283 -14.17 -32.61 6.19
C ASN A 283 -15.53 -32.03 5.79
N ASP A 284 -15.58 -30.73 5.44
CA ASP A 284 -16.81 -30.08 4.95
C ASP A 284 -17.18 -30.50 3.52
N GLY A 285 -16.19 -30.85 2.68
CA GLY A 285 -16.40 -31.33 1.32
C GLY A 285 -17.14 -32.66 1.21
N GLY A 286 -17.24 -33.42 2.32
CA GLY A 286 -18.05 -34.65 2.40
C GLY A 286 -19.56 -34.40 2.60
N SER A 287 -19.98 -33.19 2.93
CA SER A 287 -21.40 -32.82 3.19
C SER A 287 -22.07 -32.02 2.09
N ALA A 288 -21.37 -31.66 1.02
CA ALA A 288 -22.00 -31.06 -0.16
C ALA A 288 -22.60 -32.14 -1.05
N ALA A 289 -23.74 -32.72 -0.61
CA ALA A 289 -24.61 -33.43 -1.52
C ALA A 289 -25.04 -32.49 -2.65
N PRO A 290 -25.01 -32.90 -3.91
CA PRO A 290 -25.36 -32.03 -5.03
C PRO A 290 -26.83 -31.60 -4.85
N GLU A 291 -27.02 -30.31 -4.69
CA GLU A 291 -28.33 -29.68 -4.66
C GLU A 291 -29.05 -30.09 -5.95
N LYS A 292 -30.01 -31.03 -5.80
CA LYS A 292 -30.87 -31.48 -6.89
C LYS A 292 -31.57 -30.24 -7.45
N ARG A 293 -31.12 -29.80 -8.63
CA ARG A 293 -31.82 -28.86 -9.49
C ARG A 293 -33.28 -29.34 -9.64
N ARG A 294 -34.16 -28.84 -8.79
CA ARG A 294 -35.59 -28.98 -8.96
C ARG A 294 -35.97 -28.24 -10.25
N ARG A 295 -35.91 -28.92 -11.37
CA ARG A 295 -36.65 -28.50 -12.56
C ARG A 295 -38.12 -28.49 -12.17
N SER A 296 -38.66 -27.31 -11.95
CA SER A 296 -40.10 -27.10 -12.01
C SER A 296 -40.53 -27.39 -13.45
N ARG A 297 -41.05 -28.59 -13.68
CA ARG A 297 -42.05 -28.85 -14.68
C ARG A 297 -43.38 -28.34 -14.11
N GLU A 298 -43.87 -27.30 -14.72
CA GLU A 298 -45.28 -26.91 -14.83
C GLU A 298 -45.31 -25.98 -16.03
N ALA A 299 -45.90 -26.48 -17.02
CA ALA A 299 -46.96 -26.30 -17.98
C ALA A 299 -47.16 -24.83 -18.37
#